data_d96c5516b891ffc8934fbec512b01113
#
_entry.id   d96c5516b891ffc8934fbec512b01113
#
_cell.length_a   1.000
_cell.length_b   1.000
_cell.length_c   1.000
_cell.angle_alpha   90.00
_cell.angle_beta   90.00
_cell.angle_gamma   90.00
#
_symmetry.space_group_name_H-M   'P 1'
#
loop_
_entity.id
_entity.type
_entity.pdbx_description
1 polymer ?
#
loop_
_entity_poly.entity_id
_entity_poly.type
_entity_poly.pdbx_seq_one_letter_code
_entity_poly.pdbx_strand_id
1 'polypeptide(L)'
;MKKFLKTVLVALCSISCLSACASNNSDKQTNKEDKTIMNTDVKKLVVFFSHAGENYNVGYIEKGNTHIIADMIADATGADTFEIVPEKSYPKDSYNDCIEIAKEELQSDARPAVKGDVNVEDYDVIFIGYPNWWGNPPMCVYTFIEKHDWNGKTVIPFITHEGSGMGGTDRKIAAACIGANTLTGKGHAVQGKVAQENQDSAQRSVKHWLEGLGLNI
;
A
#
# COMPACT_ATOMS: atom_id res chain seq x y z
N MET A 1 18.47 59.90 -11.41
CA MET A 1 17.72 61.14 -11.71
C MET A 1 16.22 60.82 -11.77
N LYS A 2 15.43 61.69 -11.04
CA LYS A 2 13.96 61.85 -11.05
C LYS A 2 13.13 60.62 -10.57
N LYS A 3 12.74 60.47 -9.28
CA LYS A 3 11.70 61.17 -8.50
C LYS A 3 10.44 61.50 -9.30
N PHE A 4 9.32 60.80 -8.99
CA PHE A 4 8.03 61.46 -8.82
C PHE A 4 7.15 60.70 -7.81
N LEU A 5 6.84 61.41 -6.78
CA LEU A 5 5.96 61.22 -5.66
C LEU A 5 4.63 61.93 -5.97
N LYS A 6 3.48 61.39 -5.65
CA LYS A 6 2.23 62.13 -5.35
C LYS A 6 1.23 61.09 -4.77
N THR A 7 0.99 61.06 -3.48
CA THR A 7 0.21 61.95 -2.60
C THR A 7 -1.33 61.84 -2.80
N VAL A 8 -1.96 61.13 -1.85
CA VAL A 8 -3.14 61.46 -0.98
C VAL A 8 -4.48 61.82 -1.66
N LEU A 9 -5.53 61.11 -1.28
CA LEU A 9 -6.74 61.78 -0.75
C LEU A 9 -7.54 60.82 0.19
N VAL A 10 -7.70 61.35 1.40
CA VAL A 10 -8.59 60.88 2.48
C VAL A 10 -9.99 61.47 2.22
N ALA A 11 -11.02 60.65 2.43
CA ALA A 11 -12.34 61.22 2.72
C ALA A 11 -13.01 60.36 3.80
N LEU A 12 -13.08 60.87 4.98
CA LEU A 12 -13.99 60.53 6.06
C LEU A 12 -15.39 61.01 5.67
N CYS A 13 -16.40 60.22 5.92
CA CYS A 13 -17.73 60.69 6.31
C CYS A 13 -18.34 59.70 7.32
N SER A 14 -18.55 60.26 8.48
CA SER A 14 -19.18 59.69 9.67
C SER A 14 -20.69 59.99 9.69
N ILE A 15 -21.37 59.32 10.68
CA ILE A 15 -22.71 59.67 11.26
C ILE A 15 -23.86 58.83 10.68
N SER A 16 -24.74 58.23 11.39
CA SER A 16 -25.07 57.95 12.82
C SER A 16 -26.21 56.93 12.91
N CYS A 17 -26.19 56.17 14.01
CA CYS A 17 -27.31 55.77 14.89
C CYS A 17 -28.67 55.33 14.30
N LEU A 18 -29.24 54.23 14.68
CA LEU A 18 -29.98 53.91 15.90
C LEU A 18 -30.72 52.58 15.76
N SER A 19 -30.53 51.75 16.75
CA SER A 19 -31.47 50.96 17.57
C SER A 19 -32.35 49.85 16.98
N ALA A 20 -32.11 48.75 17.60
CA ALA A 20 -33.03 47.82 18.29
C ALA A 20 -33.77 46.77 17.46
N CYS A 21 -33.50 45.57 17.75
CA CYS A 21 -34.28 44.59 18.48
C CYS A 21 -33.77 43.18 18.22
N ALA A 22 -33.72 42.46 19.30
CA ALA A 22 -33.29 41.08 19.42
C ALA A 22 -34.02 40.09 18.53
N SER A 23 -33.24 39.15 17.99
CA SER A 23 -33.74 37.79 17.81
C SER A 23 -32.54 36.85 17.79
N ASN A 24 -32.45 35.99 18.82
CA ASN A 24 -31.55 34.88 18.93
C ASN A 24 -31.71 33.95 17.75
N ASN A 25 -30.68 33.76 16.97
CA ASN A 25 -30.46 32.53 16.22
C ASN A 25 -28.97 32.17 16.31
N SER A 26 -28.72 31.20 17.15
CA SER A 26 -27.45 30.52 17.28
C SER A 26 -27.20 29.73 15.99
N ASP A 27 -26.52 30.33 15.03
CA ASP A 27 -25.90 29.59 13.95
C ASP A 27 -24.71 28.80 14.53
N LYS A 28 -24.99 27.55 14.83
CA LYS A 28 -23.98 26.51 15.00
C LYS A 28 -23.21 26.41 13.70
N GLN A 29 -22.04 26.99 13.69
CA GLN A 29 -20.99 26.69 12.74
C GLN A 29 -20.59 25.22 12.97
N THR A 30 -21.22 24.32 12.21
CA THR A 30 -20.80 22.92 12.15
C THR A 30 -19.46 22.88 11.45
N ASN A 31 -18.41 22.74 12.25
CA ASN A 31 -17.16 22.18 11.77
C ASN A 31 -17.51 20.85 11.09
N LYS A 32 -17.46 20.83 9.77
CA LYS A 32 -17.34 19.60 9.01
C LYS A 32 -15.95 19.00 9.36
N GLU A 33 -15.90 18.24 10.45
CA GLU A 33 -14.91 17.21 10.57
C GLU A 33 -15.10 16.30 9.36
N ASP A 34 -14.11 16.27 8.53
CA ASP A 34 -13.98 15.33 7.42
C ASP A 34 -13.77 13.94 8.03
N LYS A 35 -14.86 13.38 8.59
CA LYS A 35 -14.94 11.98 8.91
C LYS A 35 -14.93 11.27 7.58
N THR A 36 -13.76 10.85 7.14
CA THR A 36 -13.63 9.78 6.16
C THR A 36 -14.39 8.58 6.74
N ILE A 37 -15.66 8.48 6.38
CA ILE A 37 -16.49 7.31 6.69
C ILE A 37 -15.89 6.20 5.84
N MET A 38 -15.02 5.39 6.44
CA MET A 38 -14.70 4.09 5.89
C MET A 38 -16.02 3.30 5.91
N ASN A 39 -16.63 3.23 4.75
CA ASN A 39 -17.84 2.45 4.54
C ASN A 39 -17.51 1.00 4.91
N THR A 40 -18.34 0.37 5.73
CA THR A 40 -18.21 -1.05 6.10
C THR A 40 -18.37 -1.98 4.90
N ASP A 41 -18.78 -1.46 3.76
CA ASP A 41 -18.99 -2.19 2.51
C ASP A 41 -17.74 -2.21 1.58
N VAL A 42 -16.62 -1.60 1.97
CA VAL A 42 -15.38 -1.61 1.18
C VAL A 42 -14.80 -3.02 1.13
N LYS A 43 -14.81 -3.63 -0.04
CA LYS A 43 -14.26 -4.97 -0.25
C LYS A 43 -12.74 -4.90 -0.37
N LYS A 44 -12.05 -5.73 0.42
CA LYS A 44 -10.60 -5.75 0.51
C LYS A 44 -10.04 -7.11 0.08
N LEU A 45 -8.91 -7.09 -0.60
CA LEU A 45 -8.18 -8.27 -1.04
C LEU A 45 -6.71 -8.15 -0.67
N VAL A 46 -6.11 -9.21 -0.17
CA VAL A 46 -4.66 -9.36 -0.03
C VAL A 46 -4.17 -10.33 -1.10
N VAL A 47 -3.52 -9.79 -2.11
CA VAL A 47 -2.82 -10.56 -3.15
C VAL A 47 -1.35 -10.62 -2.80
N PHE A 48 -0.76 -11.80 -2.83
CA PHE A 48 0.65 -11.91 -2.50
C PHE A 48 1.35 -13.08 -3.19
N PHE A 49 2.64 -12.91 -3.44
CA PHE A 49 3.55 -14.03 -3.71
C PHE A 49 4.43 -14.27 -2.49
N SER A 50 4.66 -15.52 -2.16
CA SER A 50 5.55 -15.91 -1.07
C SER A 50 6.37 -17.14 -1.44
N HIS A 51 7.58 -17.25 -0.89
CA HIS A 51 8.46 -18.40 -1.11
C HIS A 51 8.77 -19.10 0.22
N ALA A 52 8.36 -20.37 0.31
CA ALA A 52 8.78 -21.30 1.35
C ALA A 52 9.98 -22.12 0.86
N GLY A 53 10.79 -22.66 1.78
CA GLY A 53 12.05 -23.36 1.49
C GLY A 53 13.26 -22.58 1.99
N GLU A 54 14.43 -22.79 1.38
CA GLU A 54 15.64 -22.07 1.72
C GLU A 54 15.54 -20.59 1.38
N ASN A 55 15.69 -19.73 2.38
CA ASN A 55 15.63 -18.28 2.28
C ASN A 55 16.84 -17.61 2.93
N TYR A 56 17.23 -16.46 2.40
CA TYR A 56 18.32 -15.67 2.95
C TYR A 56 18.02 -15.27 4.40
N ASN A 57 19.00 -15.44 5.28
CA ASN A 57 18.99 -15.01 6.69
C ASN A 57 18.05 -15.79 7.63
N VAL A 58 17.08 -16.53 7.14
CA VAL A 58 16.13 -17.31 7.95
C VAL A 58 16.25 -18.82 7.73
N GLY A 59 17.06 -19.25 6.76
CA GLY A 59 17.24 -20.67 6.43
C GLY A 59 16.02 -21.29 5.80
N TYR A 60 15.82 -22.58 6.05
CA TYR A 60 14.65 -23.30 5.53
C TYR A 60 13.40 -22.96 6.35
N ILE A 61 12.35 -22.49 5.68
CA ILE A 61 11.06 -22.11 6.28
C ILE A 61 9.92 -22.82 5.61
N GLU A 62 8.96 -23.33 6.39
CA GLU A 62 7.76 -24.03 5.87
C GLU A 62 6.71 -23.06 5.32
N LYS A 63 6.61 -21.87 5.90
CA LYS A 63 5.72 -20.81 5.47
C LYS A 63 6.52 -19.55 5.17
N GLY A 64 6.38 -19.07 3.93
CA GLY A 64 7.17 -17.92 3.47
C GLY A 64 6.86 -16.62 4.23
N ASN A 65 7.86 -15.75 4.33
CA ASN A 65 7.78 -14.50 5.09
C ASN A 65 6.59 -13.62 4.67
N THR A 66 6.38 -13.45 3.37
CA THR A 66 5.30 -12.61 2.84
C THR A 66 3.93 -13.19 3.16
N HIS A 67 3.78 -14.51 3.16
CA HIS A 67 2.54 -15.19 3.53
C HIS A 67 2.15 -14.91 4.98
N ILE A 68 3.12 -14.94 5.92
CA ILE A 68 2.87 -14.61 7.33
C ILE A 68 2.31 -13.19 7.47
N ILE A 69 2.89 -12.22 6.75
CA ILE A 69 2.43 -10.83 6.80
C ILE A 69 1.09 -10.67 6.10
N ALA A 70 0.85 -11.40 5.00
CA ALA A 70 -0.45 -11.40 4.31
C ALA A 70 -1.58 -11.87 5.22
N ASP A 71 -1.37 -12.95 5.99
CA ASP A 71 -2.35 -13.42 6.97
C ASP A 71 -2.62 -12.36 8.04
N MET A 72 -1.58 -11.73 8.60
CA MET A 72 -1.75 -10.68 9.60
C MET A 72 -2.57 -9.49 9.08
N ILE A 73 -2.39 -9.12 7.80
CA ILE A 73 -3.19 -8.07 7.16
C ILE A 73 -4.63 -8.53 6.96
N ALA A 74 -4.83 -9.75 6.45
CA ALA A 74 -6.16 -10.31 6.22
C ALA A 74 -6.95 -10.43 7.53
N ASP A 75 -6.34 -10.97 8.58
CA ASP A 75 -6.94 -11.09 9.92
C ASP A 75 -7.32 -9.72 10.51
N ALA A 76 -6.46 -8.71 10.33
CA ALA A 76 -6.71 -7.38 10.87
C ALA A 76 -7.74 -6.58 10.08
N THR A 77 -7.95 -6.87 8.81
CA THR A 77 -8.80 -6.07 7.91
C THR A 77 -10.07 -6.77 7.46
N GLY A 78 -10.20 -8.07 7.69
CA GLY A 78 -11.25 -8.92 7.14
C GLY A 78 -11.18 -9.05 5.61
N ALA A 79 -9.98 -8.87 5.02
CA ALA A 79 -9.77 -8.99 3.59
C ALA A 79 -9.77 -10.46 3.14
N ASP A 80 -10.28 -10.72 1.95
CA ASP A 80 -10.04 -11.99 1.26
C ASP A 80 -8.56 -12.12 0.87
N THR A 81 -8.10 -13.35 0.62
CA THR A 81 -6.71 -13.61 0.26
C THR A 81 -6.58 -14.34 -1.06
N PHE A 82 -5.55 -14.01 -1.83
CA PHE A 82 -5.15 -14.74 -3.03
C PHE A 82 -3.63 -14.86 -3.11
N GLU A 83 -3.12 -16.08 -3.09
CA GLU A 83 -1.69 -16.35 -3.29
C GLU A 83 -1.37 -16.50 -4.78
N ILE A 84 -0.44 -15.71 -5.28
CA ILE A 84 0.12 -15.84 -6.62
C ILE A 84 1.05 -17.06 -6.62
N VAL A 85 0.62 -18.14 -7.27
CA VAL A 85 1.38 -19.39 -7.33
C VAL A 85 1.90 -19.59 -8.75
N PRO A 86 3.22 -19.53 -9.00
CA PRO A 86 3.79 -19.85 -10.31
C PRO A 86 3.49 -21.29 -10.73
N GLU A 87 3.22 -21.52 -12.01
CA GLU A 87 3.02 -22.88 -12.54
C GLU A 87 4.27 -23.74 -12.35
N LYS A 88 5.43 -23.18 -12.65
CA LYS A 88 6.74 -23.75 -12.34
C LYS A 88 7.22 -23.19 -11.00
N SER A 89 7.19 -24.02 -9.98
CA SER A 89 7.65 -23.60 -8.63
C SER A 89 9.14 -23.28 -8.62
N TYR A 90 9.52 -22.26 -7.85
CA TYR A 90 10.93 -22.00 -7.55
C TYR A 90 11.53 -23.09 -6.66
N PRO A 91 12.84 -23.38 -6.77
CA PRO A 91 13.52 -24.35 -5.93
C PRO A 91 13.35 -24.05 -4.44
N LYS A 92 12.92 -25.06 -3.67
CA LYS A 92 12.76 -24.93 -2.21
C LYS A 92 14.01 -25.32 -1.43
N ASP A 93 14.81 -26.21 -1.99
CA ASP A 93 15.95 -26.82 -1.31
C ASP A 93 17.28 -26.13 -1.63
N SER A 94 17.26 -25.07 -2.44
CA SER A 94 18.45 -24.33 -2.85
C SER A 94 18.14 -22.85 -3.00
N TYR A 95 18.61 -22.06 -2.05
CA TYR A 95 18.55 -20.60 -2.14
C TYR A 95 19.26 -20.08 -3.40
N ASN A 96 20.45 -20.61 -3.71
CA ASN A 96 21.23 -20.14 -4.85
C ASN A 96 20.50 -20.37 -6.19
N ASP A 97 19.92 -21.54 -6.39
CA ASP A 97 19.18 -21.84 -7.63
C ASP A 97 17.92 -20.95 -7.74
N CYS A 98 17.26 -20.68 -6.63
CA CYS A 98 16.11 -19.78 -6.58
C CYS A 98 16.50 -18.36 -7.01
N ILE A 99 17.57 -17.79 -6.45
CA ILE A 99 18.00 -16.42 -6.78
C ILE A 99 18.57 -16.27 -8.18
N GLU A 100 19.18 -17.34 -8.74
CA GLU A 100 19.65 -17.36 -10.12
C GLU A 100 18.47 -17.31 -11.09
N ILE A 101 17.45 -18.16 -10.91
CA ILE A 101 16.22 -18.13 -11.71
C ILE A 101 15.55 -16.75 -11.61
N ALA A 102 15.40 -16.22 -10.40
CA ALA A 102 14.80 -14.92 -10.18
C ALA A 102 15.55 -13.78 -10.90
N LYS A 103 16.89 -13.88 -10.95
CA LYS A 103 17.75 -12.92 -11.67
C LYS A 103 17.59 -13.02 -13.17
N GLU A 104 17.55 -14.24 -13.72
CA GLU A 104 17.33 -14.47 -15.15
C GLU A 104 15.95 -13.95 -15.58
N GLU A 105 14.90 -14.23 -14.80
CA GLU A 105 13.57 -13.71 -15.07
C GLU A 105 13.52 -12.18 -15.06
N LEU A 106 14.17 -11.54 -14.08
CA LEU A 106 14.26 -10.09 -14.01
C LEU A 106 15.01 -9.51 -15.23
N GLN A 107 16.14 -10.11 -15.62
CA GLN A 107 16.96 -9.63 -16.74
C GLN A 107 16.29 -9.78 -18.11
N SER A 108 15.49 -10.83 -18.26
CA SER A 108 14.73 -11.09 -19.50
C SER A 108 13.34 -10.46 -19.52
N ASP A 109 12.97 -9.73 -18.47
CA ASP A 109 11.60 -9.21 -18.27
C ASP A 109 10.53 -10.31 -18.43
N ALA A 110 10.81 -11.49 -17.87
CA ALA A 110 9.95 -12.66 -18.02
C ALA A 110 8.57 -12.46 -17.38
N ARG A 111 7.61 -13.23 -17.87
CA ARG A 111 6.26 -13.33 -17.27
C ARG A 111 5.95 -14.79 -16.96
N PRO A 112 6.49 -15.33 -15.86
CA PRO A 112 6.22 -16.72 -15.45
C PRO A 112 4.72 -16.93 -15.30
N ALA A 113 4.19 -17.98 -15.92
CA ALA A 113 2.77 -18.31 -15.80
C ALA A 113 2.37 -18.60 -14.35
N VAL A 114 1.17 -18.18 -13.97
CA VAL A 114 0.63 -18.34 -12.62
C VAL A 114 -0.66 -19.15 -12.63
N LYS A 115 -0.88 -19.92 -11.55
CA LYS A 115 -2.05 -20.77 -11.35
C LYS A 115 -3.22 -19.99 -10.79
N GLY A 116 -4.41 -20.30 -11.27
CA GLY A 116 -5.65 -19.71 -10.75
C GLY A 116 -5.76 -18.22 -11.09
N ASP A 117 -6.82 -17.65 -10.58
CA ASP A 117 -7.11 -16.22 -10.72
C ASP A 117 -8.10 -15.76 -9.65
N VAL A 118 -8.21 -14.45 -9.45
CA VAL A 118 -9.21 -13.81 -8.61
C VAL A 118 -9.76 -12.60 -9.34
N ASN A 119 -11.06 -12.37 -9.24
CA ASN A 119 -11.67 -11.22 -9.89
C ASN A 119 -11.36 -9.93 -9.11
N VAL A 120 -10.26 -9.27 -9.46
CA VAL A 120 -9.77 -8.03 -8.81
C VAL A 120 -10.84 -6.92 -8.90
N GLU A 121 -11.66 -6.94 -9.93
CA GLU A 121 -12.73 -5.96 -10.17
C GLU A 121 -13.78 -5.91 -9.04
N ASP A 122 -13.93 -7.02 -8.30
CA ASP A 122 -14.89 -7.11 -7.18
C ASP A 122 -14.42 -6.38 -5.90
N TYR A 123 -13.19 -5.86 -5.88
CA TYR A 123 -12.57 -5.25 -4.70
C TYR A 123 -12.26 -3.76 -4.92
N ASP A 124 -12.27 -3.01 -3.82
CA ASP A 124 -11.99 -1.58 -3.81
C ASP A 124 -10.55 -1.28 -3.36
N VAL A 125 -10.08 -2.05 -2.39
CA VAL A 125 -8.74 -1.92 -1.79
C VAL A 125 -7.99 -3.23 -1.93
N ILE A 126 -6.84 -3.18 -2.57
CA ILE A 126 -6.01 -4.35 -2.80
C ILE A 126 -4.62 -4.14 -2.18
N PHE A 127 -4.27 -4.99 -1.23
CA PHE A 127 -2.91 -5.10 -0.73
C PHE A 127 -2.12 -6.01 -1.66
N ILE A 128 -0.96 -5.57 -2.13
CA ILE A 128 -0.08 -6.39 -2.97
C ILE A 128 1.22 -6.68 -2.23
N GLY A 129 1.46 -7.95 -1.91
CA GLY A 129 2.58 -8.44 -1.14
C GLY A 129 3.61 -9.25 -1.93
N TYR A 130 4.90 -9.02 -1.64
CA TYR A 130 5.99 -9.72 -2.31
C TYR A 130 7.29 -9.67 -1.50
N PRO A 131 8.19 -10.65 -1.67
CA PRO A 131 9.55 -10.55 -1.16
C PRO A 131 10.39 -9.63 -2.06
N ASN A 132 11.41 -9.00 -1.50
CA ASN A 132 12.39 -8.25 -2.30
C ASN A 132 13.38 -9.20 -2.99
N TRP A 133 13.19 -9.42 -4.27
CA TRP A 133 14.13 -10.19 -5.10
C TRP A 133 14.89 -9.28 -6.06
N TRP A 134 16.19 -9.09 -5.82
CA TRP A 134 17.04 -8.21 -6.62
C TRP A 134 16.56 -6.75 -6.73
N GLY A 135 15.99 -6.20 -5.65
CA GLY A 135 15.43 -4.84 -5.65
C GLY A 135 14.15 -4.70 -6.47
N ASN A 136 13.42 -5.81 -6.65
CA ASN A 136 12.23 -5.88 -7.48
C ASN A 136 11.17 -6.81 -6.86
N PRO A 137 9.87 -6.63 -7.15
CA PRO A 137 8.89 -7.70 -7.01
C PRO A 137 9.27 -8.88 -7.90
N PRO A 138 9.08 -10.15 -7.48
CA PRO A 138 9.25 -11.31 -8.35
C PRO A 138 8.41 -11.22 -9.62
N MET A 139 8.94 -11.73 -10.73
CA MET A 139 8.32 -11.50 -12.05
C MET A 139 6.93 -12.10 -12.22
N CYS A 140 6.58 -13.15 -11.46
CA CYS A 140 5.22 -13.69 -11.40
C CYS A 140 4.19 -12.70 -10.84
N VAL A 141 4.61 -11.72 -10.02
CA VAL A 141 3.74 -10.65 -9.53
C VAL A 141 3.29 -9.75 -10.68
N TYR A 142 4.20 -9.42 -11.59
CA TYR A 142 3.85 -8.66 -12.81
C TYR A 142 2.92 -9.45 -13.72
N THR A 143 3.14 -10.77 -13.87
CA THR A 143 2.22 -11.62 -14.62
C THR A 143 0.80 -11.54 -14.10
N PHE A 144 0.63 -11.53 -12.77
CA PHE A 144 -0.69 -11.35 -12.16
C PHE A 144 -1.23 -9.94 -12.42
N ILE A 145 -0.43 -8.90 -12.15
CA ILE A 145 -0.88 -7.52 -12.26
C ILE A 145 -1.36 -7.19 -13.69
N GLU A 146 -0.63 -7.64 -14.70
CA GLU A 146 -0.90 -7.32 -16.11
C GLU A 146 -2.17 -7.99 -16.67
N LYS A 147 -2.78 -8.93 -15.93
CA LYS A 147 -4.02 -9.60 -16.33
C LYS A 147 -5.28 -8.82 -15.95
N HIS A 148 -5.18 -7.82 -15.07
CA HIS A 148 -6.33 -7.19 -14.43
C HIS A 148 -6.48 -5.71 -14.77
N ASP A 149 -7.70 -5.20 -14.69
CA ASP A 149 -8.00 -3.77 -14.74
C ASP A 149 -7.94 -3.16 -13.32
N TRP A 150 -7.04 -2.20 -13.17
CA TRP A 150 -6.79 -1.51 -11.90
C TRP A 150 -7.49 -0.16 -11.79
N ASN A 151 -8.29 0.24 -12.78
CA ASN A 151 -8.98 1.52 -12.76
C ASN A 151 -9.89 1.66 -11.54
N GLY A 152 -9.71 2.78 -10.81
CA GLY A 152 -10.50 3.09 -9.63
C GLY A 152 -10.16 2.29 -8.37
N LYS A 153 -9.18 1.37 -8.42
CA LYS A 153 -8.74 0.59 -7.27
C LYS A 153 -7.74 1.36 -6.41
N THR A 154 -7.78 1.16 -5.12
CA THR A 154 -6.71 1.60 -4.21
C THR A 154 -5.74 0.44 -3.99
N VAL A 155 -4.48 0.62 -4.38
CA VAL A 155 -3.44 -0.39 -4.24
C VAL A 155 -2.46 0.00 -3.15
N ILE A 156 -2.18 -0.93 -2.22
CA ILE A 156 -1.32 -0.72 -1.06
C ILE A 156 -0.23 -1.79 -1.05
N PRO A 157 1.01 -1.47 -1.42
CA PRO A 157 2.09 -2.46 -1.47
C PRO A 157 2.63 -2.79 -0.07
N PHE A 158 2.98 -4.06 0.14
CA PHE A 158 3.78 -4.48 1.29
C PHE A 158 4.88 -5.45 0.84
N ILE A 159 6.01 -5.42 1.56
CA ILE A 159 7.21 -6.17 1.15
C ILE A 159 7.86 -6.85 2.35
N THR A 160 8.37 -8.06 2.11
CA THR A 160 9.32 -8.68 3.03
C THR A 160 10.74 -8.60 2.45
N HIS A 161 11.71 -8.34 3.33
CA HIS A 161 13.09 -8.07 2.94
C HIS A 161 14.08 -8.48 4.04
N GLU A 162 15.39 -8.42 3.74
CA GLU A 162 16.44 -8.65 4.72
C GLU A 162 17.42 -7.46 4.79
N GLY A 163 16.86 -6.25 4.98
CA GLY A 163 17.62 -5.01 5.19
C GLY A 163 17.38 -3.90 4.17
N SER A 164 16.77 -4.19 3.01
CA SER A 164 16.54 -3.20 1.94
C SER A 164 15.35 -2.25 2.17
N GLY A 165 14.46 -2.58 3.11
CA GLY A 165 13.17 -1.88 3.23
C GLY A 165 12.33 -1.99 1.96
N MET A 166 11.50 -1.00 1.69
CA MET A 166 10.68 -0.91 0.47
C MET A 166 11.54 -0.76 -0.81
N GLY A 167 12.72 -0.15 -0.73
CA GLY A 167 13.68 -0.03 -1.85
C GLY A 167 13.12 0.62 -3.13
N GLY A 168 11.99 1.34 -3.04
CA GLY A 168 11.34 1.96 -4.19
C GLY A 168 10.51 0.99 -5.04
N THR A 169 10.29 -0.24 -4.58
CA THR A 169 9.48 -1.25 -5.28
C THR A 169 7.99 -0.88 -5.31
N ASP A 170 7.52 -0.06 -4.37
CA ASP A 170 6.18 0.53 -4.38
C ASP A 170 5.90 1.36 -5.64
N ARG A 171 6.90 2.11 -6.13
CA ARG A 171 6.78 2.84 -7.39
C ARG A 171 6.73 1.92 -8.61
N LYS A 172 7.38 0.75 -8.53
CA LYS A 172 7.31 -0.27 -9.57
C LYS A 172 5.92 -0.90 -9.62
N ILE A 173 5.32 -1.19 -8.47
CA ILE A 173 3.92 -1.63 -8.39
C ILE A 173 2.99 -0.55 -8.95
N ALA A 174 3.18 0.72 -8.58
CA ALA A 174 2.37 1.82 -9.11
C ALA A 174 2.46 1.94 -10.65
N ALA A 175 3.63 1.72 -11.21
CA ALA A 175 3.82 1.74 -12.66
C ALA A 175 3.14 0.55 -13.36
N ALA A 176 3.03 -0.59 -12.69
CA ALA A 176 2.39 -1.80 -13.22
C ALA A 176 0.86 -1.76 -13.08
N CYS A 177 0.32 -1.27 -11.96
CA CYS A 177 -1.11 -1.15 -11.70
C CYS A 177 -1.68 0.12 -12.36
N ILE A 178 -1.70 0.17 -13.68
CA ILE A 178 -2.12 1.34 -14.45
C ILE A 178 -3.58 1.68 -14.15
N GLY A 179 -3.86 2.93 -13.79
CA GLY A 179 -5.20 3.40 -13.44
C GLY A 179 -5.55 3.29 -11.95
N ALA A 180 -4.75 2.60 -11.15
CA ALA A 180 -4.94 2.53 -9.71
C ALA A 180 -4.48 3.79 -8.97
N ASN A 181 -5.09 4.07 -7.84
CA ASN A 181 -4.55 4.95 -6.81
C ASN A 181 -3.58 4.13 -5.93
N THR A 182 -2.32 3.99 -6.37
CA THR A 182 -1.32 3.27 -5.58
C THR A 182 -0.73 4.17 -4.51
N LEU A 183 -0.82 3.76 -3.24
CA LEU A 183 -0.33 4.51 -2.09
C LEU A 183 1.20 4.37 -1.95
N THR A 184 1.95 4.98 -2.88
CA THR A 184 3.41 5.01 -2.82
C THR A 184 3.89 5.80 -1.60
N GLY A 185 4.95 5.31 -0.95
CA GLY A 185 5.46 5.90 0.31
C GLY A 185 4.63 5.58 1.54
N LYS A 186 3.49 4.89 1.40
CA LYS A 186 2.65 4.40 2.50
C LYS A 186 2.64 2.87 2.61
N GLY A 187 3.42 2.18 1.81
CA GLY A 187 3.57 0.74 1.87
C GLY A 187 4.27 0.27 3.15
N HIS A 188 4.14 -1.00 3.48
CA HIS A 188 4.75 -1.60 4.67
C HIS A 188 5.91 -2.53 4.31
N ALA A 189 7.02 -2.41 5.06
CA ALA A 189 8.19 -3.23 4.86
C ALA A 189 8.56 -3.95 6.15
N VAL A 190 8.64 -5.29 6.11
CA VAL A 190 8.94 -6.13 7.26
C VAL A 190 10.14 -7.02 6.95
N GLN A 191 11.08 -7.12 7.89
CA GLN A 191 12.16 -8.09 7.75
C GLN A 191 11.62 -9.52 7.88
N GLY A 192 12.03 -10.42 6.99
CA GLY A 192 11.65 -11.82 7.03
C GLY A 192 12.03 -12.49 8.36
N LYS A 193 13.18 -12.15 8.91
CA LYS A 193 13.58 -12.60 10.25
C LYS A 193 12.57 -12.19 11.32
N VAL A 194 12.01 -10.99 11.27
CA VAL A 194 10.98 -10.54 12.21
C VAL A 194 9.68 -11.31 12.00
N ALA A 195 9.30 -11.56 10.74
CA ALA A 195 8.12 -12.34 10.42
C ALA A 195 8.21 -13.79 10.93
N GLN A 196 9.40 -14.42 10.91
CA GLN A 196 9.61 -15.79 11.38
C GLN A 196 9.80 -15.88 12.89
N GLU A 197 10.69 -15.07 13.46
CA GLU A 197 11.18 -15.25 14.82
C GLU A 197 10.47 -14.35 15.84
N ASN A 198 9.75 -13.31 15.41
CA ASN A 198 9.07 -12.35 16.30
C ASN A 198 7.73 -11.88 15.75
N GLN A 199 6.81 -12.84 15.60
CA GLN A 199 5.49 -12.59 15.01
C GLN A 199 4.67 -11.54 15.79
N ASP A 200 4.80 -11.48 17.12
CA ASP A 200 4.14 -10.45 17.93
C ASP A 200 4.60 -9.04 17.56
N SER A 201 5.89 -8.87 17.25
CA SER A 201 6.41 -7.59 16.78
C SER A 201 5.94 -7.27 15.37
N ALA A 202 5.93 -8.25 14.48
CA ALA A 202 5.40 -8.10 13.14
C ALA A 202 3.93 -7.69 13.16
N GLN A 203 3.10 -8.36 13.97
CA GLN A 203 1.67 -8.08 14.10
C GLN A 203 1.41 -6.66 14.65
N ARG A 204 2.14 -6.23 15.69
CA ARG A 204 2.04 -4.85 16.17
C ARG A 204 2.42 -3.82 15.11
N SER A 205 3.45 -4.11 14.32
CA SER A 205 3.91 -3.25 13.23
C SER A 205 2.85 -3.15 12.12
N VAL A 206 2.27 -4.28 11.71
CA VAL A 206 1.17 -4.34 10.73
C VAL A 206 -0.03 -3.54 11.24
N LYS A 207 -0.45 -3.77 12.47
CA LYS A 207 -1.58 -3.05 13.08
C LYS A 207 -1.36 -1.54 13.08
N HIS A 208 -0.21 -1.09 13.58
CA HIS A 208 0.11 0.33 13.62
C HIS A 208 0.16 0.97 12.22
N TRP A 209 0.70 0.24 11.24
CA TRP A 209 0.70 0.68 9.86
C TRP A 209 -0.72 0.83 9.30
N LEU A 210 -1.58 -0.17 9.48
CA LEU A 210 -2.97 -0.14 9.02
C LEU A 210 -3.77 1.00 9.66
N GLU A 211 -3.58 1.26 10.97
CA GLU A 211 -4.15 2.41 11.66
C GLU A 211 -3.71 3.73 11.02
N GLY A 212 -2.42 3.84 10.66
CA GLY A 212 -1.85 5.01 9.96
C GLY A 212 -2.40 5.22 8.55
N LEU A 213 -2.95 4.18 7.92
CA LEU A 213 -3.66 4.27 6.64
C LEU A 213 -5.10 4.77 6.80
N GLY A 214 -5.62 4.85 8.03
CA GLY A 214 -7.02 5.16 8.30
C GLY A 214 -7.96 4.00 7.97
N LEU A 215 -7.43 2.78 7.84
CA LEU A 215 -8.23 1.57 7.73
C LEU A 215 -8.72 1.22 9.14
N ASN A 216 -10.03 1.30 9.35
CA ASN A 216 -10.64 0.83 10.60
C ASN A 216 -10.43 -0.69 10.71
N ILE A 217 -9.72 -1.10 11.75
CA ILE A 217 -9.44 -2.49 12.10
C ILE A 217 -10.43 -2.93 13.16
#